data_810c9a13e05dfc2b1b592caf569253e0
#
_entry.id   810c9a13e05dfc2b1b592caf569253e0
#
_cell.length_a   1.000
_cell.length_b   1.000
_cell.length_c   1.000
_cell.angle_alpha   90.00
_cell.angle_beta   90.00
_cell.angle_gamma   90.00
#
_symmetry.space_group_name_H-M   'P 1'
#
loop_
_entity.id
_entity.type
_entity.pdbx_description
1 polymer ?
#
loop_
_entity_poly.entity_id
_entity_poly.type
_entity_poly.pdbx_seq_one_letter_code
_entity_poly.pdbx_strand_id
1 'polypeptide(L)'
;MNRIILSFILFPLSISPAGAQTDTLVINHPRRVTVISNDSLQRVIVNGKQGDDDFVYHNTIRLVDANYESHTSISRDHWELIPSVKLGRRTDDDGNDHTPYYNVLTAHLGVGFTAPTHADDRLDFSTFKSWEFFATVAQWDHYVDRNHRNCISVGLGIDWKNYRITDDQLFTKAPDGNVTVERFPLEYEPKFSRIKVFALTATLRYQHNFGNGFSIGLGPVVNFNTYASIKTRYKFLGDKVKHIEKNIRQRPITIDWMLNMSVADFPFYVKYSNDDVLKDGGIKFRSLSFGLYL
;
A
#
# COMPACT_ATOMS: atom_id res chain seq x y z
N MET A 1 30.67 -4.87 -25.73
CA MET A 1 30.53 -5.35 -24.34
C MET A 1 30.69 -4.16 -23.39
N ASN A 2 29.60 -3.45 -23.09
CA ASN A 2 29.61 -2.36 -22.13
C ASN A 2 28.88 -2.80 -20.88
N ARG A 3 29.64 -2.98 -19.81
CA ARG A 3 29.10 -3.27 -18.47
C ARG A 3 28.64 -1.96 -17.85
N ILE A 4 27.33 -1.79 -17.69
CA ILE A 4 26.75 -0.71 -16.89
C ILE A 4 26.80 -1.16 -15.44
N ILE A 5 27.70 -0.54 -14.68
CA ILE A 5 27.81 -0.69 -13.23
C ILE A 5 26.75 0.24 -12.62
N LEU A 6 25.68 -0.34 -12.09
CA LEU A 6 24.67 0.37 -11.32
C LEU A 6 25.22 0.60 -9.90
N SER A 7 25.77 1.79 -9.66
CA SER A 7 26.21 2.19 -8.33
C SER A 7 24.99 2.55 -7.49
N PHE A 8 24.65 1.70 -6.53
CA PHE A 8 23.73 2.05 -5.43
C PHE A 8 24.40 3.08 -4.53
N ILE A 9 23.92 4.32 -4.57
CA ILE A 9 24.30 5.34 -3.59
C ILE A 9 23.53 5.05 -2.31
N LEU A 10 24.18 4.39 -1.37
CA LEU A 10 23.74 4.35 0.02
C LEU A 10 23.98 5.73 0.62
N PHE A 11 22.90 6.50 0.84
CA PHE A 11 22.95 7.66 1.71
C PHE A 11 23.08 7.17 3.16
N PRO A 12 24.15 7.52 3.88
CA PRO A 12 24.18 7.28 5.31
C PRO A 12 23.19 8.25 5.99
N LEU A 13 22.11 7.71 6.56
CA LEU A 13 21.31 8.45 7.54
C LEU A 13 22.22 8.69 8.77
N SER A 14 22.80 9.86 8.84
CA SER A 14 23.42 10.35 10.06
C SER A 14 22.30 10.67 11.08
N ILE A 15 22.06 9.75 11.99
CA ILE A 15 21.22 9.97 13.16
C ILE A 15 22.05 10.84 14.10
N SER A 16 21.79 12.15 14.07
CA SER A 16 22.30 13.05 15.12
C SER A 16 21.57 12.71 16.42
N PRO A 17 22.25 12.57 17.57
CA PRO A 17 21.58 12.43 18.84
C PRO A 17 20.83 13.74 19.12
N ALA A 18 19.51 13.68 19.11
CA ALA A 18 18.67 14.80 19.52
C ALA A 18 18.90 15.04 20.99
N GLY A 19 19.49 16.20 21.34
CA GLY A 19 19.55 16.69 22.69
C GLY A 19 18.13 16.76 23.26
N ALA A 20 17.97 16.40 24.52
CA ALA A 20 16.70 16.44 25.23
C ALA A 20 16.21 17.90 25.29
N GLN A 21 15.39 18.29 24.32
CA GLN A 21 14.58 19.50 24.41
C GLN A 21 13.38 19.17 25.29
N THR A 22 13.16 19.96 26.33
CA THR A 22 11.95 19.88 27.16
C THR A 22 10.79 20.44 26.34
N ASP A 23 10.16 19.60 25.52
CA ASP A 23 8.96 19.98 24.78
C ASP A 23 7.76 20.01 25.72
N THR A 24 7.21 21.21 25.93
CA THR A 24 5.95 21.39 26.66
C THR A 24 4.80 21.14 25.69
N LEU A 25 4.07 20.02 25.86
CA LEU A 25 2.86 19.74 25.12
C LEU A 25 1.66 20.40 25.82
N VAL A 26 1.05 21.41 25.19
CA VAL A 26 -0.18 22.03 25.66
C VAL A 26 -1.37 21.41 24.92
N ILE A 27 -2.30 20.82 25.69
CA ILE A 27 -3.54 20.24 25.15
C ILE A 27 -4.70 21.12 25.62
N ASN A 28 -5.28 21.88 24.70
CA ASN A 28 -6.38 22.80 25.01
C ASN A 28 -7.72 22.06 25.02
N HIS A 29 -8.53 22.30 26.06
CA HIS A 29 -9.88 21.77 26.26
C HIS A 29 -9.96 20.23 26.05
N PRO A 30 -9.22 19.46 26.87
CA PRO A 30 -9.31 18.00 26.78
C PRO A 30 -10.71 17.53 27.21
N ARG A 31 -11.26 16.55 26.51
CA ARG A 31 -12.57 15.97 26.84
C ARG A 31 -12.49 15.13 28.12
N ARG A 32 -11.38 14.43 28.32
CA ARG A 32 -11.11 13.63 29.52
C ARG A 32 -9.60 13.56 29.78
N VAL A 33 -9.24 13.74 31.03
CA VAL A 33 -7.87 13.47 31.51
C VAL A 33 -7.97 12.38 32.57
N THR A 34 -7.23 11.29 32.38
CA THR A 34 -7.15 10.18 33.35
C THR A 34 -5.71 10.09 33.84
N VAL A 35 -5.51 10.17 35.14
CA VAL A 35 -4.21 9.99 35.77
C VAL A 35 -4.27 8.75 36.65
N ILE A 36 -3.39 7.79 36.39
CA ILE A 36 -3.22 6.57 37.19
C ILE A 36 -1.83 6.68 37.79
N SER A 37 -1.72 6.63 39.11
CA SER A 37 -0.44 6.72 39.81
C SER A 37 -0.38 5.67 40.90
N ASN A 38 0.76 4.98 40.98
CA ASN A 38 1.16 4.11 42.09
C ASN A 38 2.66 4.26 42.35
N ASP A 39 3.23 3.48 43.26
CA ASP A 39 4.63 3.61 43.70
C ASP A 39 5.69 3.42 42.59
N SER A 40 5.33 2.75 41.49
CA SER A 40 6.27 2.40 40.41
C SER A 40 5.81 2.84 39.02
N LEU A 41 4.59 3.38 38.90
CA LEU A 41 4.00 3.76 37.63
C LEU A 41 3.17 5.03 37.74
N GLN A 42 3.41 5.97 36.88
CA GLN A 42 2.49 7.06 36.61
C GLN A 42 2.08 7.05 35.14
N ARG A 43 0.78 7.05 34.88
CA ARG A 43 0.23 7.09 33.53
C ARG A 43 -0.75 8.24 33.40
N VAL A 44 -0.55 9.09 32.39
CA VAL A 44 -1.45 10.18 32.02
C VAL A 44 -2.04 9.87 30.65
N ILE A 45 -3.37 9.83 30.58
CA ILE A 45 -4.11 9.62 29.33
C ILE A 45 -4.99 10.86 29.13
N VAL A 46 -4.87 11.49 27.97
CA VAL A 46 -5.70 12.63 27.59
C VAL A 46 -6.48 12.25 26.33
N ASN A 47 -7.80 12.25 26.41
CA ASN A 47 -8.70 11.96 25.32
C ASN A 47 -9.41 13.23 24.85
N GLY A 48 -9.42 13.43 23.53
CA GLY A 48 -10.01 14.57 22.85
C GLY A 48 -9.23 15.86 23.11
N LYS A 49 -9.31 16.77 22.19
CA LYS A 49 -8.85 18.16 22.30
C LYS A 49 -9.78 19.05 21.47
N GLN A 50 -9.66 20.37 21.63
CA GLN A 50 -10.47 21.29 20.85
C GLN A 50 -10.27 21.07 19.34
N GLY A 51 -11.36 20.68 18.65
CA GLY A 51 -11.35 20.42 17.21
C GLY A 51 -10.88 19.02 16.76
N ASP A 52 -10.61 18.11 17.72
CA ASP A 52 -10.18 16.74 17.42
C ASP A 52 -10.61 15.80 18.56
N ASP A 53 -11.79 15.22 18.46
CA ASP A 53 -12.38 14.35 19.47
C ASP A 53 -11.68 12.98 19.55
N ASP A 54 -10.99 12.58 18.50
CA ASP A 54 -10.28 11.29 18.38
C ASP A 54 -8.82 11.37 18.85
N PHE A 55 -8.41 12.57 19.32
CA PHE A 55 -7.07 12.74 19.86
C PHE A 55 -6.88 11.94 21.15
N VAL A 56 -5.82 11.12 21.20
CA VAL A 56 -5.43 10.37 22.39
C VAL A 56 -3.94 10.58 22.66
N TYR A 57 -3.64 11.10 23.83
CA TYR A 57 -2.27 11.26 24.34
C TYR A 57 -2.05 10.29 25.48
N HIS A 58 -0.97 9.51 25.39
CA HIS A 58 -0.52 8.63 26.45
C HIS A 58 0.89 9.03 26.88
N ASN A 59 1.07 9.24 28.16
CA ASN A 59 2.39 9.32 28.79
C ASN A 59 2.45 8.29 29.91
N THR A 60 3.48 7.45 29.91
CA THR A 60 3.72 6.45 30.94
C THR A 60 5.13 6.64 31.48
N ILE A 61 5.26 6.94 32.75
CA ILE A 61 6.52 7.04 33.48
C ILE A 61 6.61 5.84 34.40
N ARG A 62 7.65 5.06 34.26
CA ARG A 62 7.93 3.91 35.13
C ARG A 62 9.21 4.15 35.91
N LEU A 63 9.23 3.70 37.15
CA LEU A 63 10.44 3.63 37.95
C LEU A 63 11.01 2.21 37.77
N VAL A 64 12.16 2.11 37.11
CA VAL A 64 12.88 0.86 36.86
C VAL A 64 14.30 1.03 37.42
N ASP A 65 14.70 0.18 38.34
CA ASP A 65 16.06 0.20 38.95
C ASP A 65 16.53 1.58 39.41
N ALA A 66 15.66 2.31 40.13
CA ALA A 66 15.87 3.68 40.59
C ALA A 66 16.00 4.75 39.48
N ASN A 67 15.73 4.39 38.22
CA ASN A 67 15.67 5.32 37.09
C ASN A 67 14.23 5.48 36.60
N TYR A 68 13.90 6.67 36.10
CA TYR A 68 12.59 6.93 35.47
C TYR A 68 12.68 6.71 33.96
N GLU A 69 11.88 5.80 33.46
CA GLU A 69 11.67 5.63 32.03
C GLU A 69 10.35 6.28 31.62
N SER A 70 10.39 7.22 30.67
CA SER A 70 9.22 7.90 30.13
C SER A 70 8.92 7.41 28.73
N HIS A 71 7.72 6.89 28.53
CA HIS A 71 7.18 6.53 27.21
C HIS A 71 6.00 7.46 26.90
N THR A 72 6.16 8.25 25.83
CA THR A 72 5.10 9.14 25.33
C THR A 72 4.63 8.63 23.98
N SER A 73 3.32 8.44 23.81
CA SER A 73 2.69 8.19 22.54
C SER A 73 1.52 9.13 22.31
N ILE A 74 1.42 9.67 21.12
CA ILE A 74 0.26 10.42 20.65
C ILE A 74 -0.37 9.52 19.57
N SER A 75 -1.54 8.98 19.84
CA SER A 75 -2.31 8.26 18.85
C SER A 75 -3.58 9.04 18.55
N ARG A 76 -3.98 9.04 17.31
CA ARG A 76 -5.38 9.14 16.93
C ARG A 76 -5.89 7.71 16.95
N ASP A 77 -7.14 7.47 17.30
CA ASP A 77 -7.74 6.12 17.26
C ASP A 77 -7.87 5.57 15.82
N HIS A 78 -6.84 5.77 15.01
CA HIS A 78 -6.68 5.14 13.70
C HIS A 78 -5.68 3.99 13.82
N TRP A 79 -6.07 2.85 13.29
CA TRP A 79 -5.18 1.72 13.10
C TRP A 79 -4.05 2.10 12.12
N GLU A 80 -3.05 2.84 12.58
CA GLU A 80 -1.83 3.08 11.81
C GLU A 80 -0.94 1.84 11.92
N LEU A 81 -1.15 0.87 11.03
CA LEU A 81 -0.24 -0.27 10.84
C LEU A 81 1.15 0.17 10.35
N ILE A 82 1.27 1.40 9.85
CA ILE A 82 2.49 1.95 9.27
C ILE A 82 2.71 3.36 9.83
N PRO A 83 3.88 3.65 10.41
CA PRO A 83 4.15 4.96 11.02
C PRO A 83 4.17 6.07 9.96
N SER A 84 3.47 7.16 10.23
CA SER A 84 3.53 8.39 9.44
C SER A 84 4.55 9.37 10.04
N VAL A 85 5.35 10.00 9.18
CA VAL A 85 6.32 11.04 9.58
C VAL A 85 5.81 12.40 9.11
N LYS A 86 5.51 13.31 10.04
CA LYS A 86 5.09 14.68 9.71
C LYS A 86 6.31 15.52 9.37
N LEU A 87 6.34 16.10 8.15
CA LEU A 87 7.42 16.93 7.66
C LEU A 87 6.94 18.38 7.55
N GLY A 88 7.69 19.32 8.16
CA GLY A 88 7.50 20.74 7.93
C GLY A 88 6.44 21.42 8.80
N ARG A 89 6.58 21.35 10.13
CA ARG A 89 5.89 22.27 11.04
C ARG A 89 6.71 23.56 11.17
N ARG A 90 6.18 24.66 10.67
CA ARG A 90 6.70 25.99 10.96
C ARG A 90 5.83 26.59 12.07
N THR A 91 6.35 26.61 13.29
CA THR A 91 5.78 27.39 14.39
C THR A 91 6.46 28.76 14.41
N ASP A 92 5.67 29.82 14.57
CA ASP A 92 6.22 31.14 14.85
C ASP A 92 6.77 31.18 16.30
N ASP A 93 7.59 32.19 16.62
CA ASP A 93 8.17 32.40 17.94
C ASP A 93 7.11 32.51 19.05
N ASP A 94 5.85 32.77 18.71
CA ASP A 94 4.70 32.84 19.63
C ASP A 94 3.95 31.51 19.78
N GLY A 95 4.42 30.44 19.17
CA GLY A 95 3.82 29.09 19.26
C GLY A 95 2.50 28.91 18.47
N ASN A 96 2.09 29.90 17.67
CA ASN A 96 0.91 29.81 16.82
C ASN A 96 1.22 29.09 15.52
N ASP A 97 0.40 28.10 15.20
CA ASP A 97 0.49 27.32 13.97
C ASP A 97 -0.16 28.10 12.81
N HIS A 98 0.62 28.88 12.07
CA HIS A 98 0.14 29.66 10.94
C HIS A 98 0.26 28.97 9.59
N THR A 99 0.74 27.72 9.54
CA THR A 99 0.79 26.98 8.28
C THR A 99 -0.56 26.33 7.99
N PRO A 100 -1.32 26.83 7.01
CA PRO A 100 -2.58 26.20 6.60
C PRO A 100 -2.36 24.82 5.94
N TYR A 101 -1.10 24.46 5.68
CA TYR A 101 -0.71 23.27 4.94
C TYR A 101 0.36 22.52 5.70
N TYR A 102 0.20 21.22 5.84
CA TYR A 102 1.28 20.38 6.32
C TYR A 102 1.51 19.18 5.41
N ASN A 103 2.73 18.68 5.44
CA ASN A 103 3.16 17.54 4.67
C ASN A 103 3.35 16.34 5.59
N VAL A 104 2.95 15.17 5.13
CA VAL A 104 3.13 13.92 5.86
C VAL A 104 3.78 12.92 4.90
N LEU A 105 4.75 12.16 5.39
CA LEU A 105 5.28 11.00 4.69
C LEU A 105 4.60 9.77 5.26
N THR A 106 3.95 9.00 4.41
CA THR A 106 3.20 7.79 4.77
C THR A 106 3.66 6.61 3.93
N ALA A 107 3.27 5.41 4.34
CA ALA A 107 3.37 4.21 3.53
C ALA A 107 2.04 3.44 3.65
N HIS A 108 1.70 2.66 2.64
CA HIS A 108 0.44 1.94 2.61
C HIS A 108 0.62 0.55 2.03
N LEU A 109 -0.23 -0.37 2.47
CA LEU A 109 -0.31 -1.74 1.95
C LEU A 109 -1.69 -2.01 1.38
N GLY A 110 -1.75 -2.68 0.24
CA GLY A 110 -2.98 -3.14 -0.35
C GLY A 110 -2.95 -4.64 -0.60
N VAL A 111 -4.02 -5.32 -0.20
CA VAL A 111 -4.22 -6.75 -0.44
C VAL A 111 -5.64 -6.96 -0.95
N GLY A 112 -5.78 -7.68 -2.04
CA GLY A 112 -7.09 -7.93 -2.62
C GLY A 112 -7.11 -9.01 -3.68
N PHE A 113 -8.28 -9.13 -4.29
CA PHE A 113 -8.49 -9.99 -5.43
C PHE A 113 -8.37 -9.20 -6.73
N THR A 114 -7.96 -9.87 -7.79
CA THR A 114 -7.91 -9.29 -9.12
C THR A 114 -8.75 -10.12 -10.09
N ALA A 115 -9.68 -9.47 -10.76
CA ALA A 115 -10.54 -10.05 -11.79
C ALA A 115 -10.12 -9.53 -13.16
N PRO A 116 -9.80 -10.39 -14.11
CA PRO A 116 -9.63 -9.98 -15.48
C PRO A 116 -10.95 -9.46 -16.06
N THR A 117 -10.88 -8.37 -16.79
CA THR A 117 -11.99 -7.77 -17.55
C THR A 117 -11.61 -7.62 -19.00
N HIS A 118 -12.57 -7.48 -19.89
CA HIS A 118 -12.33 -7.41 -21.33
C HIS A 118 -11.44 -8.55 -21.81
N ALA A 119 -11.64 -9.73 -21.21
CA ALA A 119 -10.87 -10.92 -21.53
C ALA A 119 -11.40 -11.55 -22.82
N ASP A 120 -10.50 -12.20 -23.56
CA ASP A 120 -10.84 -13.06 -24.70
C ASP A 120 -11.80 -14.18 -24.23
N ASP A 121 -12.87 -14.47 -24.99
CA ASP A 121 -13.91 -15.47 -24.64
C ASP A 121 -13.37 -16.89 -24.35
N ARG A 122 -12.16 -17.15 -24.78
CA ARG A 122 -11.46 -18.43 -24.52
C ARG A 122 -10.85 -18.53 -23.12
N LEU A 123 -10.83 -17.42 -22.39
CA LEU A 123 -10.18 -17.32 -21.08
C LEU A 123 -11.21 -17.46 -19.96
N ASP A 124 -11.06 -18.50 -19.19
CA ASP A 124 -11.85 -18.68 -17.96
C ASP A 124 -10.98 -18.44 -16.73
N PHE A 125 -11.13 -17.28 -16.14
CA PHE A 125 -10.33 -16.85 -14.99
C PHE A 125 -10.98 -17.20 -13.65
N SER A 126 -10.17 -17.62 -12.70
CA SER A 126 -10.60 -17.84 -11.33
C SER A 126 -10.32 -16.60 -10.48
N THR A 127 -11.30 -15.70 -10.38
CA THR A 127 -11.18 -14.41 -9.66
C THR A 127 -10.76 -14.59 -8.21
N PHE A 128 -11.38 -15.49 -7.44
CA PHE A 128 -11.04 -15.71 -6.04
C PHE A 128 -9.70 -16.44 -5.81
N LYS A 129 -9.09 -16.97 -6.86
CA LYS A 129 -7.74 -17.55 -6.83
C LYS A 129 -6.70 -16.60 -7.43
N SER A 130 -7.14 -15.46 -7.98
CA SER A 130 -6.30 -14.38 -8.49
C SER A 130 -6.21 -13.28 -7.44
N TRP A 131 -5.02 -12.78 -7.18
CA TRP A 131 -4.81 -11.84 -6.09
C TRP A 131 -3.78 -10.77 -6.45
N GLU A 132 -3.91 -9.66 -5.79
CA GLU A 132 -3.01 -8.52 -5.86
C GLU A 132 -2.47 -8.19 -4.47
N PHE A 133 -1.20 -7.84 -4.43
CA PHE A 133 -0.55 -7.22 -3.30
C PHE A 133 0.23 -6.02 -3.81
N PHE A 134 0.00 -4.86 -3.22
CA PHE A 134 0.83 -3.70 -3.50
C PHE A 134 1.25 -2.99 -2.21
N ALA A 135 2.36 -2.28 -2.29
CA ALA A 135 2.86 -1.44 -1.21
C ALA A 135 3.30 -0.10 -1.77
N THR A 136 2.71 0.98 -1.27
CA THR A 136 3.24 2.33 -1.46
C THR A 136 4.29 2.54 -0.37
N VAL A 137 5.56 2.44 -0.75
CA VAL A 137 6.69 2.44 0.20
C VAL A 137 6.96 3.84 0.73
N ALA A 138 6.74 4.86 -0.10
CA ALA A 138 6.87 6.25 0.28
C ALA A 138 5.77 7.05 -0.42
N GLN A 139 4.95 7.72 0.35
CA GLN A 139 3.90 8.62 -0.13
C GLN A 139 4.02 9.95 0.57
N TRP A 140 4.13 11.01 -0.20
CA TRP A 140 4.08 12.36 0.28
C TRP A 140 2.65 12.88 0.16
N ASP A 141 2.06 13.25 1.30
CA ASP A 141 0.71 13.77 1.43
C ASP A 141 0.77 15.27 1.70
N HIS A 142 0.11 16.05 0.87
CA HIS A 142 0.01 17.50 0.99
C HIS A 142 -1.45 17.90 1.24
N TYR A 143 -1.73 18.39 2.44
CA TYR A 143 -3.05 18.90 2.80
C TYR A 143 -3.21 20.34 2.33
N VAL A 144 -4.24 20.58 1.50
CA VAL A 144 -4.46 21.87 0.82
C VAL A 144 -5.41 22.80 1.58
N ASP A 145 -6.00 22.34 2.68
CA ASP A 145 -6.93 23.11 3.49
C ASP A 145 -6.59 23.04 4.99
N ARG A 146 -6.99 24.08 5.73
CA ARG A 146 -6.74 24.19 7.20
C ARG A 146 -7.43 23.09 8.00
N ASN A 147 -8.54 22.56 7.51
CA ASN A 147 -9.31 21.52 8.19
C ASN A 147 -8.80 20.10 7.87
N HIS A 148 -7.72 19.99 7.08
CA HIS A 148 -7.11 18.74 6.64
C HIS A 148 -8.08 17.77 5.97
N ARG A 149 -9.10 18.31 5.29
CA ARG A 149 -10.10 17.52 4.58
C ARG A 149 -9.67 17.14 3.17
N ASN A 150 -8.85 17.98 2.55
CA ASN A 150 -8.40 17.78 1.17
C ASN A 150 -6.91 17.51 1.14
N CYS A 151 -6.55 16.40 0.51
CA CYS A 151 -5.17 15.95 0.42
C CYS A 151 -4.81 15.60 -1.03
N ILE A 152 -3.65 16.04 -1.49
CA ILE A 152 -3.03 15.58 -2.73
C ILE A 152 -1.82 14.75 -2.34
N SER A 153 -1.74 13.54 -2.87
CA SER A 153 -0.69 12.58 -2.55
C SER A 153 0.10 12.18 -3.77
N VAL A 154 1.40 12.08 -3.62
CA VAL A 154 2.30 11.48 -4.63
C VAL A 154 3.06 10.35 -3.95
N GLY A 155 3.05 9.17 -4.56
CA GLY A 155 3.66 7.99 -3.95
C GLY A 155 4.47 7.15 -4.93
N LEU A 156 5.44 6.41 -4.38
CA LEU A 156 6.23 5.40 -5.06
C LEU A 156 6.06 4.06 -4.35
N GLY A 157 5.97 2.98 -5.12
CA GLY A 157 5.72 1.67 -4.55
C GLY A 157 5.99 0.51 -5.49
N ILE A 158 5.44 -0.62 -5.10
CA ILE A 158 5.48 -1.87 -5.84
C ILE A 158 4.09 -2.46 -5.96
N ASP A 159 3.85 -3.19 -7.03
CA ASP A 159 2.61 -3.93 -7.26
C ASP A 159 2.90 -5.33 -7.75
N TRP A 160 2.21 -6.30 -7.21
CA TRP A 160 2.35 -7.70 -7.56
C TRP A 160 0.99 -8.33 -7.83
N LYS A 161 0.68 -8.58 -9.09
CA LYS A 161 -0.57 -9.18 -9.55
C LYS A 161 -0.37 -10.64 -9.96
N ASN A 162 -1.33 -11.49 -9.62
CA ASN A 162 -1.37 -12.89 -10.04
C ASN A 162 -2.72 -13.19 -10.67
N TYR A 163 -2.72 -13.54 -11.94
CA TYR A 163 -3.91 -13.90 -12.70
C TYR A 163 -3.93 -15.41 -12.90
N ARG A 164 -4.89 -16.09 -12.27
CA ARG A 164 -5.03 -17.53 -12.35
C ARG A 164 -6.22 -17.90 -13.22
N ILE A 165 -6.02 -18.80 -14.17
CA ILE A 165 -7.10 -19.42 -14.96
C ILE A 165 -7.66 -20.66 -14.25
N THR A 166 -8.80 -21.15 -14.73
CA THR A 166 -9.43 -22.39 -14.25
C THR A 166 -8.49 -23.58 -14.39
N ASP A 167 -8.76 -24.61 -13.62
CA ASP A 167 -7.81 -25.69 -13.42
C ASP A 167 -7.68 -26.64 -14.64
N ASP A 168 -8.55 -26.53 -15.66
CA ASP A 168 -8.50 -27.27 -16.92
C ASP A 168 -7.68 -26.59 -18.04
N GLN A 169 -7.31 -25.32 -17.83
CA GLN A 169 -6.56 -24.52 -18.78
C GLN A 169 -5.14 -24.22 -18.29
N LEU A 170 -4.22 -24.05 -19.23
CA LEU A 170 -2.87 -23.58 -18.95
C LEU A 170 -2.46 -22.46 -19.89
N PHE A 171 -1.67 -21.52 -19.35
CA PHE A 171 -0.97 -20.54 -20.16
C PHE A 171 0.28 -21.16 -20.76
N THR A 172 0.50 -20.92 -22.03
CA THR A 172 1.70 -21.31 -22.76
C THR A 172 2.33 -20.11 -23.43
N LYS A 173 3.64 -20.16 -23.59
CA LYS A 173 4.39 -19.12 -24.30
C LYS A 173 4.75 -19.63 -25.70
N ALA A 174 4.26 -18.93 -26.71
CA ALA A 174 4.64 -19.20 -28.11
C ALA A 174 6.10 -18.76 -28.38
N PRO A 175 6.72 -19.27 -29.47
CA PRO A 175 8.11 -18.95 -29.83
C PRO A 175 8.37 -17.44 -30.02
N ASP A 176 7.37 -16.68 -30.43
CA ASP A 176 7.42 -15.24 -30.58
C ASP A 176 7.30 -14.47 -29.24
N GLY A 177 7.13 -15.20 -28.14
CA GLY A 177 6.98 -14.65 -26.80
C GLY A 177 5.55 -14.28 -26.41
N ASN A 178 4.59 -14.43 -27.31
CA ASN A 178 3.18 -14.20 -27.02
C ASN A 178 2.62 -15.28 -26.07
N VAL A 179 1.61 -14.93 -25.30
CA VAL A 179 0.94 -15.87 -24.40
C VAL A 179 -0.32 -16.37 -25.07
N THR A 180 -0.49 -17.69 -25.07
CA THR A 180 -1.68 -18.39 -25.52
C THR A 180 -2.27 -19.23 -24.40
N VAL A 181 -3.47 -19.77 -24.62
CA VAL A 181 -4.13 -20.67 -23.67
C VAL A 181 -4.41 -21.99 -24.35
N GLU A 182 -4.09 -23.07 -23.66
CA GLU A 182 -4.34 -24.42 -24.08
C GLU A 182 -5.07 -25.17 -22.96
N ARG A 183 -5.64 -26.33 -23.29
CA ARG A 183 -6.16 -27.23 -22.27
C ARG A 183 -5.05 -28.17 -21.80
N PHE A 184 -5.08 -28.52 -20.52
CA PHE A 184 -4.18 -29.54 -20.02
C PHE A 184 -4.39 -30.86 -20.75
N PRO A 185 -3.32 -31.58 -21.17
CA PRO A 185 -3.41 -32.95 -21.64
C PRO A 185 -4.09 -33.84 -20.61
N LEU A 186 -4.88 -34.83 -21.09
CA LEU A 186 -5.65 -35.73 -20.22
C LEU A 186 -4.79 -36.56 -19.24
N GLU A 187 -3.52 -36.72 -19.54
CA GLU A 187 -2.55 -37.47 -18.74
C GLU A 187 -2.03 -36.64 -17.52
N TYR A 188 -2.31 -35.34 -17.49
CA TYR A 188 -1.83 -34.44 -16.45
C TYR A 188 -2.91 -34.19 -15.40
N GLU A 189 -2.51 -34.21 -14.12
CA GLU A 189 -3.35 -33.74 -13.02
C GLU A 189 -3.08 -32.25 -12.80
N PRO A 190 -3.95 -31.35 -13.28
CA PRO A 190 -3.73 -29.91 -13.17
C PRO A 190 -3.73 -29.48 -11.70
N LYS A 191 -2.87 -28.52 -11.35
CA LYS A 191 -2.93 -27.83 -10.06
C LYS A 191 -3.24 -26.35 -10.22
N PHE A 192 -2.52 -25.67 -11.07
CA PHE A 192 -2.81 -24.31 -11.50
C PHE A 192 -1.90 -23.86 -12.64
N SER A 193 -2.41 -22.89 -13.41
CA SER A 193 -1.61 -22.05 -14.29
C SER A 193 -1.93 -20.59 -14.03
N ARG A 194 -0.90 -19.72 -13.93
CA ARG A 194 -1.06 -18.31 -13.64
C ARG A 194 -0.01 -17.44 -14.30
N ILE A 195 -0.42 -16.23 -14.66
CA ILE A 195 0.47 -15.13 -15.02
C ILE A 195 0.77 -14.32 -13.75
N LYS A 196 2.04 -14.00 -13.56
CA LYS A 196 2.51 -13.10 -12.50
C LYS A 196 3.08 -11.87 -13.16
N VAL A 197 2.70 -10.69 -12.66
CA VAL A 197 3.26 -9.41 -13.06
C VAL A 197 3.77 -8.70 -11.83
N PHE A 198 4.96 -8.15 -11.91
CA PHE A 198 5.55 -7.28 -10.90
C PHE A 198 5.87 -5.94 -11.52
N ALA A 199 5.44 -4.87 -10.86
CA ALA A 199 5.62 -3.50 -11.30
C ALA A 199 6.23 -2.63 -10.19
N LEU A 200 7.00 -1.64 -10.59
CA LEU A 200 7.24 -0.43 -9.80
C LEU A 200 6.11 0.54 -10.08
N THR A 201 5.62 1.24 -9.07
CA THR A 201 4.44 2.10 -9.21
C THR A 201 4.74 3.53 -8.83
N ALA A 202 4.12 4.46 -9.56
CA ALA A 202 4.03 5.86 -9.19
C ALA A 202 2.55 6.25 -9.10
N THR A 203 2.14 6.84 -7.98
CA THR A 203 0.74 7.19 -7.72
C THR A 203 0.59 8.70 -7.62
N LEU A 204 -0.50 9.22 -8.15
CA LEU A 204 -0.98 10.56 -7.88
C LEU A 204 -2.43 10.43 -7.45
N ARG A 205 -2.80 10.99 -6.29
CA ARG A 205 -4.12 10.81 -5.72
C ARG A 205 -4.64 12.10 -5.11
N TYR A 206 -5.90 12.38 -5.31
CA TYR A 206 -6.65 13.36 -4.53
C TYR A 206 -7.57 12.63 -3.57
N GLN A 207 -7.60 13.05 -2.32
CA GLN A 207 -8.45 12.48 -1.27
C GLN A 207 -9.25 13.59 -0.58
N HIS A 208 -10.53 13.31 -0.36
CA HIS A 208 -11.41 14.14 0.44
C HIS A 208 -11.90 13.36 1.67
N ASN A 209 -11.76 13.97 2.84
CA ASN A 209 -12.25 13.44 4.11
C ASN A 209 -13.53 14.18 4.50
N PHE A 210 -14.65 13.45 4.56
CA PHE A 210 -15.96 13.97 4.94
C PHE A 210 -16.13 14.04 6.46
N GLY A 211 -15.23 13.46 7.25
CA GLY A 211 -15.37 13.26 8.68
C GLY A 211 -16.11 11.97 9.03
N ASN A 212 -16.24 11.67 10.32
CA ASN A 212 -16.94 10.50 10.85
C ASN A 212 -16.42 9.16 10.25
N GLY A 213 -15.12 9.04 9.99
CA GLY A 213 -14.51 7.84 9.42
C GLY A 213 -14.83 7.62 7.93
N PHE A 214 -15.37 8.64 7.22
CA PHE A 214 -15.67 8.54 5.81
C PHE A 214 -14.74 9.40 4.96
N SER A 215 -14.02 8.76 4.04
CA SER A 215 -13.16 9.44 3.08
C SER A 215 -13.21 8.77 1.70
N ILE A 216 -12.96 9.53 0.67
CA ILE A 216 -12.84 9.05 -0.71
C ILE A 216 -11.58 9.64 -1.33
N GLY A 217 -10.80 8.79 -1.97
CA GLY A 217 -9.63 9.18 -2.76
C GLY A 217 -9.67 8.58 -4.15
N LEU A 218 -9.25 9.34 -5.15
CA LEU A 218 -9.19 8.91 -6.55
C LEU A 218 -7.91 9.40 -7.20
N GLY A 219 -7.31 8.58 -8.03
CA GLY A 219 -6.18 8.99 -8.86
C GLY A 219 -5.57 7.89 -9.70
N PRO A 220 -4.69 8.27 -10.64
CA PRO A 220 -3.97 7.32 -11.47
C PRO A 220 -2.80 6.67 -10.73
N VAL A 221 -2.54 5.42 -11.09
CA VAL A 221 -1.37 4.64 -10.72
C VAL A 221 -0.66 4.23 -12.01
N VAL A 222 0.55 4.74 -12.21
CA VAL A 222 1.39 4.36 -13.33
C VAL A 222 2.23 3.16 -12.90
N ASN A 223 2.08 2.03 -13.61
CA ASN A 223 2.81 0.80 -13.35
C ASN A 223 3.93 0.63 -14.38
N PHE A 224 5.15 0.51 -13.94
CA PHE A 224 6.31 0.11 -14.71
C PHE A 224 6.50 -1.40 -14.53
N ASN A 225 5.95 -2.19 -15.45
CA ASN A 225 5.92 -3.66 -15.38
C ASN A 225 7.31 -4.24 -15.69
N THR A 226 8.12 -4.39 -14.67
CA THR A 226 9.54 -4.79 -14.80
C THR A 226 9.73 -6.29 -14.97
N TYR A 227 8.76 -7.10 -14.53
CA TYR A 227 8.85 -8.56 -14.61
C TYR A 227 7.49 -9.19 -14.81
N ALA A 228 7.42 -10.17 -15.72
CA ALA A 228 6.27 -11.06 -15.82
C ALA A 228 6.69 -12.49 -16.17
N SER A 229 5.89 -13.45 -15.72
CA SER A 229 6.14 -14.87 -15.96
C SER A 229 4.84 -15.69 -15.90
N ILE A 230 4.81 -16.78 -16.65
CA ILE A 230 3.85 -17.85 -16.48
C ILE A 230 4.41 -18.84 -15.47
N LYS A 231 3.58 -19.33 -14.57
CA LYS A 231 3.92 -20.42 -13.65
C LYS A 231 2.82 -21.46 -13.68
N THR A 232 3.15 -22.64 -14.17
CA THR A 232 2.26 -23.80 -14.24
C THR A 232 2.73 -24.90 -13.31
N ARG A 233 1.81 -25.54 -12.63
CA ARG A 233 2.04 -26.73 -11.80
C ARG A 233 1.02 -27.80 -12.13
N TYR A 234 1.48 -29.02 -12.27
CA TYR A 234 0.67 -30.21 -12.49
C TYR A 234 1.40 -31.43 -11.92
N LYS A 235 0.70 -32.59 -11.88
CA LYS A 235 1.35 -33.86 -11.67
C LYS A 235 1.32 -34.66 -12.97
N PHE A 236 2.38 -35.37 -13.22
CA PHE A 236 2.52 -36.28 -14.34
C PHE A 236 3.11 -37.62 -13.81
N LEU A 237 2.40 -38.70 -14.01
CA LEU A 237 2.78 -40.05 -13.49
C LEU A 237 3.07 -40.05 -11.97
N GLY A 238 2.36 -39.22 -11.17
CA GLY A 238 2.56 -39.07 -9.73
C GLY A 238 3.58 -38.02 -9.32
N ASP A 239 4.47 -37.61 -10.23
CA ASP A 239 5.50 -36.62 -9.95
C ASP A 239 4.97 -35.18 -10.05
N LYS A 240 5.42 -34.31 -9.16
CA LYS A 240 5.07 -32.87 -9.14
C LYS A 240 5.95 -32.11 -10.12
N VAL A 241 5.37 -31.63 -11.22
CA VAL A 241 6.05 -30.81 -12.21
C VAL A 241 5.74 -29.33 -11.97
N LYS A 242 6.78 -28.51 -12.01
CA LYS A 242 6.71 -27.04 -11.94
C LYS A 242 7.40 -26.45 -13.17
N HIS A 243 6.64 -25.76 -13.99
CA HIS A 243 7.13 -25.06 -15.17
C HIS A 243 7.04 -23.55 -14.97
N ILE A 244 8.09 -22.81 -15.35
CA ILE A 244 8.15 -21.35 -15.27
C ILE A 244 8.71 -20.80 -16.57
N GLU A 245 7.90 -19.99 -17.27
CA GLU A 245 8.30 -19.25 -18.46
C GLU A 245 8.40 -17.77 -18.14
N LYS A 246 9.54 -17.17 -18.42
CA LYS A 246 9.81 -15.76 -18.22
C LYS A 246 9.76 -14.97 -19.53
N ASN A 247 9.80 -13.64 -19.45
CA ASN A 247 9.83 -12.74 -20.62
C ASN A 247 8.62 -12.96 -21.54
N ILE A 248 7.45 -12.90 -20.95
CA ILE A 248 6.15 -13.03 -21.64
C ILE A 248 5.69 -11.65 -22.07
N ARG A 249 6.00 -11.11 -23.12
CA ARG A 249 5.56 -9.85 -23.75
C ARG A 249 4.51 -9.02 -22.96
N GLN A 250 4.76 -8.73 -21.65
CA GLN A 250 3.93 -7.83 -20.86
C GLN A 250 4.04 -6.40 -21.40
N ARG A 251 2.97 -5.59 -21.24
CA ARG A 251 3.07 -4.15 -21.49
C ARG A 251 4.06 -3.54 -20.50
N PRO A 252 5.05 -2.76 -20.96
CA PRO A 252 6.08 -2.20 -20.06
C PRO A 252 5.50 -1.11 -19.13
N ILE A 253 4.51 -0.37 -19.59
CA ILE A 253 3.83 0.68 -18.83
C ILE A 253 2.33 0.48 -18.97
N THR A 254 1.62 0.52 -17.85
CA THR A 254 0.15 0.53 -17.79
C THR A 254 -0.33 1.58 -16.81
N ILE A 255 -1.54 2.09 -17.02
CA ILE A 255 -2.16 3.08 -16.16
C ILE A 255 -3.42 2.48 -15.57
N ASP A 256 -3.46 2.43 -14.24
CA ASP A 256 -4.63 2.03 -13.48
C ASP A 256 -5.29 3.26 -12.85
N TRP A 257 -6.61 3.26 -12.74
CA TRP A 257 -7.34 4.22 -11.90
C TRP A 257 -7.65 3.55 -10.57
N MET A 258 -7.25 4.20 -9.49
CA MET A 258 -7.45 3.69 -8.14
C MET A 258 -8.42 4.59 -7.39
N LEU A 259 -9.51 4.00 -6.92
CA LEU A 259 -10.46 4.57 -5.99
C LEU A 259 -10.21 3.94 -4.62
N ASN A 260 -9.96 4.75 -3.61
CA ASN A 260 -9.94 4.29 -2.22
C ASN A 260 -11.09 4.95 -1.47
N MET A 261 -11.68 4.19 -0.57
CA MET A 261 -12.76 4.63 0.30
C MET A 261 -12.49 4.12 1.71
N SER A 262 -12.73 4.97 2.70
CA SER A 262 -12.85 4.54 4.08
C SER A 262 -14.29 4.74 4.52
N VAL A 263 -14.89 3.72 5.11
CA VAL A 263 -16.25 3.75 5.65
C VAL A 263 -16.19 3.25 7.08
N ALA A 264 -16.54 4.10 8.05
CA ALA A 264 -16.37 3.82 9.48
C ALA A 264 -14.93 3.36 9.80
N ASP A 265 -13.94 4.06 9.23
CA ASP A 265 -12.50 3.77 9.32
C ASP A 265 -12.06 2.44 8.70
N PHE A 266 -12.94 1.74 7.99
CA PHE A 266 -12.60 0.53 7.28
C PHE A 266 -12.15 0.86 5.85
N PRO A 267 -10.88 0.63 5.49
CA PRO A 267 -10.30 1.10 4.24
C PRO A 267 -10.45 0.06 3.14
N PHE A 268 -11.02 0.47 2.01
CA PHE A 268 -11.18 -0.33 0.79
C PHE A 268 -10.50 0.34 -0.39
N TYR A 269 -10.14 -0.46 -1.38
CA TYR A 269 -9.76 0.05 -2.69
C TYR A 269 -10.41 -0.72 -3.82
N VAL A 270 -10.57 -0.02 -4.94
CA VAL A 270 -10.88 -0.58 -6.25
C VAL A 270 -9.88 0.01 -7.23
N LYS A 271 -9.23 -0.84 -8.03
CA LYS A 271 -8.24 -0.41 -9.03
C LYS A 271 -8.58 -1.03 -10.38
N TYR A 272 -8.79 -0.19 -11.39
CA TYR A 272 -9.13 -0.60 -12.75
C TYR A 272 -8.01 -0.22 -13.71
N SER A 273 -7.52 -1.20 -14.47
CA SER A 273 -6.54 -0.98 -15.52
C SER A 273 -7.23 -0.60 -16.82
N ASN A 274 -6.82 0.52 -17.41
CA ASN A 274 -7.30 0.92 -18.71
C ASN A 274 -6.59 0.21 -19.88
N ASP A 275 -5.44 -0.38 -19.57
CA ASP A 275 -4.57 -1.05 -20.52
C ASP A 275 -4.65 -2.57 -20.40
N ASP A 276 -4.41 -3.29 -21.51
CA ASP A 276 -4.21 -4.72 -21.49
C ASP A 276 -2.92 -5.08 -20.75
N VAL A 277 -2.92 -6.18 -20.02
CA VAL A 277 -1.76 -6.65 -19.23
C VAL A 277 -0.61 -7.10 -20.16
N LEU A 278 -0.95 -7.67 -21.30
CA LEU A 278 0.00 -8.18 -22.30
C LEU A 278 0.00 -7.32 -23.56
N LYS A 279 1.10 -7.36 -24.31
CA LYS A 279 1.22 -6.73 -25.63
C LYS A 279 0.34 -7.45 -26.66
N ASP A 280 0.06 -6.76 -27.75
CA ASP A 280 -0.68 -7.33 -28.88
C ASP A 280 0.02 -8.56 -29.49
N GLY A 281 -0.78 -9.50 -29.99
CA GLY A 281 -0.35 -10.74 -30.62
C GLY A 281 -0.65 -12.01 -29.82
N GLY A 282 -1.04 -11.89 -28.56
CA GLY A 282 -1.47 -12.99 -27.70
C GLY A 282 -2.86 -12.76 -27.13
N ILE A 283 -3.15 -13.41 -26.00
CA ILE A 283 -4.38 -13.20 -25.25
C ILE A 283 -4.45 -11.77 -24.73
N LYS A 284 -5.68 -11.23 -24.67
CA LYS A 284 -5.94 -9.88 -24.18
C LYS A 284 -6.85 -9.93 -22.96
N PHE A 285 -6.50 -9.17 -21.96
CA PHE A 285 -7.36 -8.90 -20.80
C PHE A 285 -6.86 -7.69 -20.04
N ARG A 286 -7.77 -7.00 -19.38
CA ARG A 286 -7.50 -5.91 -18.44
C ARG A 286 -7.71 -6.38 -17.02
N SER A 287 -7.40 -5.56 -16.04
CA SER A 287 -7.45 -5.93 -14.64
C SER A 287 -8.40 -5.02 -13.87
N LEU A 288 -9.26 -5.62 -13.06
CA LEU A 288 -10.04 -4.97 -12.01
C LEU A 288 -9.66 -5.61 -10.69
N SER A 289 -9.08 -4.84 -9.79
CA SER A 289 -8.70 -5.32 -8.46
C SER A 289 -9.53 -4.63 -7.38
N PHE A 290 -9.80 -5.32 -6.29
CA PHE A 290 -10.51 -4.78 -5.14
C PHE A 290 -10.07 -5.48 -3.86
N GLY A 291 -10.04 -4.74 -2.76
CA GLY A 291 -9.56 -5.29 -1.49
C GLY A 291 -9.43 -4.24 -0.39
N LEU A 292 -8.55 -4.53 0.57
CA LEU A 292 -8.25 -3.67 1.70
C LEU A 292 -7.02 -2.81 1.38
N TYR A 293 -7.06 -1.56 1.85
CA TYR A 293 -5.99 -0.58 1.70
C TYR A 293 -5.63 -0.03 3.08
N LEU A 294 -4.53 -0.52 3.64
CA LEU A 294 -4.05 -0.25 5.00
C LEU A 294 -2.94 0.79 5.00
#